data_9675a6653abe7b290a2876ffcaf5c379
#
_entry.id   9675a6653abe7b290a2876ffcaf5c379
#
_cell.length_a   1.000
_cell.length_b   1.000
_cell.length_c   1.000
_cell.angle_alpha   90.00
_cell.angle_beta   90.00
_cell.angle_gamma   90.00
#
_symmetry.space_group_name_H-M   'P 1'
#
loop_
_entity.id
_entity.type
_entity.pdbx_description
1 polymer ?
#
loop_
_entity_poly.entity_id
_entity_poly.type
_entity_poly.pdbx_seq_one_letter_code
_entity_poly.pdbx_strand_id
1 'polypeptide(L)'
;MNRRNFLIALTLATSTIAFADGLPKIKVACVGDSITEGAGVRDPNKKYPAQLGVMLGANYDVKNFGVSGSTMLDNGDLPYKKQAAFNNALAFAPDIVVIKLGTNDSKPQNWSKKEGFAESAKSLVDAFRKANFKTKIYLCYPVPVIAQGNWGINNEKVKGEIIPLIKQVATEKGTAIIDTYAALDGKPQLFPDRVHPNDEGAGLIAKAVFEAIKKK
;
A
#
# COMPACT_ATOMS: atom_id res chain seq x y z
N MET A 1 -7.38 -85.75 10.21
CA MET A 1 -8.18 -84.49 10.47
C MET A 1 -7.24 -83.31 10.49
N ASN A 2 -7.08 -82.60 9.34
CA ASN A 2 -6.14 -81.44 9.22
C ASN A 2 -7.00 -80.15 9.22
N ARG A 3 -6.81 -79.33 10.25
CA ARG A 3 -7.41 -78.00 10.31
C ARG A 3 -6.38 -77.03 9.70
N ARG A 4 -6.73 -76.48 8.53
CA ARG A 4 -6.01 -75.41 7.89
C ARG A 4 -6.50 -74.07 8.50
N ASN A 5 -5.61 -73.37 9.22
CA ASN A 5 -5.84 -72.01 9.66
C ASN A 5 -5.63 -71.06 8.48
N PHE A 6 -6.68 -70.36 8.04
CA PHE A 6 -6.60 -69.25 7.10
C PHE A 6 -6.37 -67.96 7.88
N LEU A 7 -5.16 -67.39 7.78
CA LEU A 7 -4.87 -66.04 8.26
C LEU A 7 -5.28 -65.05 7.15
N ILE A 8 -6.32 -64.27 7.43
CA ILE A 8 -6.70 -63.12 6.57
C ILE A 8 -5.87 -61.93 7.05
N ALA A 9 -4.91 -61.52 6.22
CA ALA A 9 -4.15 -60.26 6.44
C ALA A 9 -5.02 -59.09 5.97
N LEU A 10 -5.52 -58.30 6.92
CA LEU A 10 -6.25 -57.07 6.66
C LEU A 10 -5.23 -55.94 6.45
N THR A 11 -4.93 -55.59 5.20
CA THR A 11 -4.10 -54.43 4.86
C THR A 11 -4.93 -53.16 5.02
N LEU A 12 -4.69 -52.37 6.08
CA LEU A 12 -5.18 -51.00 6.21
C LEU A 12 -4.41 -50.10 5.24
N ALA A 13 -5.08 -49.75 4.14
CA ALA A 13 -4.58 -48.66 3.29
C ALA A 13 -4.84 -47.31 3.98
N THR A 14 -3.85 -46.74 4.62
CA THR A 14 -3.91 -45.33 5.10
C THR A 14 -3.78 -44.41 3.91
N SER A 15 -4.91 -43.93 3.38
CA SER A 15 -4.93 -42.81 2.45
C SER A 15 -4.54 -41.54 3.17
N THR A 16 -3.30 -41.12 3.04
CA THR A 16 -2.87 -39.77 3.41
C THR A 16 -3.52 -38.77 2.45
N ILE A 17 -4.58 -38.11 2.88
CA ILE A 17 -5.14 -36.95 2.21
C ILE A 17 -4.09 -35.84 2.39
N ALA A 18 -3.29 -35.58 1.36
CA ALA A 18 -2.44 -34.41 1.31
C ALA A 18 -3.32 -33.18 1.15
N PHE A 19 -3.59 -32.45 2.25
CA PHE A 19 -4.12 -31.10 2.18
C PHE A 19 -3.00 -30.19 1.62
N ALA A 20 -2.96 -30.07 0.29
CA ALA A 20 -2.03 -29.20 -0.44
C ALA A 20 -2.59 -27.78 -0.63
N ASP A 21 -3.58 -27.37 0.17
CA ASP A 21 -4.03 -25.97 0.20
C ASP A 21 -3.32 -25.25 1.35
N GLY A 22 -2.30 -24.49 0.96
CA GLY A 22 -1.59 -23.61 1.90
C GLY A 22 -2.58 -22.64 2.59
N LEU A 23 -2.25 -22.27 3.84
CA LEU A 23 -3.02 -21.26 4.58
C LEU A 23 -3.32 -20.04 3.72
N PRO A 24 -4.51 -19.41 3.85
CA PRO A 24 -4.86 -18.24 3.07
C PRO A 24 -3.81 -17.13 3.28
N LYS A 25 -3.34 -16.54 2.18
CA LYS A 25 -2.34 -15.48 2.23
C LYS A 25 -2.92 -14.22 2.84
N ILE A 26 -2.08 -13.49 3.59
CA ILE A 26 -2.41 -12.15 4.09
C ILE A 26 -2.43 -11.18 2.90
N LYS A 27 -3.56 -10.57 2.64
CA LYS A 27 -3.78 -9.66 1.52
C LYS A 27 -3.31 -8.25 1.87
N VAL A 28 -2.41 -7.68 1.08
CA VAL A 28 -1.89 -6.32 1.25
C VAL A 28 -2.24 -5.48 0.03
N ALA A 29 -3.04 -4.44 0.23
CA ALA A 29 -3.36 -3.47 -0.81
C ALA A 29 -2.45 -2.24 -0.69
N CYS A 30 -1.65 -1.97 -1.72
CA CYS A 30 -0.90 -0.72 -1.87
C CYS A 30 -1.74 0.27 -2.68
N VAL A 31 -2.35 1.21 -2.00
CA VAL A 31 -3.24 2.26 -2.52
C VAL A 31 -2.44 3.56 -2.66
N GLY A 32 -2.57 4.25 -3.80
CA GLY A 32 -1.85 5.51 -3.97
C GLY A 32 -1.89 6.10 -5.36
N ASP A 33 -0.96 7.00 -5.57
CA ASP A 33 -0.76 7.77 -6.80
C ASP A 33 0.26 7.11 -7.76
N SER A 34 0.88 7.93 -8.64
CA SER A 34 1.91 7.52 -9.59
C SER A 34 3.11 6.81 -8.94
N ILE A 35 3.48 7.19 -7.72
CA ILE A 35 4.61 6.57 -7.02
C ILE A 35 4.26 5.13 -6.61
N THR A 36 3.01 4.88 -6.23
CA THR A 36 2.51 3.53 -5.96
C THR A 36 2.36 2.73 -7.25
N GLU A 37 1.83 3.34 -8.31
CA GLU A 37 1.74 2.72 -9.63
C GLU A 37 3.12 2.33 -10.18
N GLY A 38 4.16 3.15 -9.86
CA GLY A 38 5.55 2.89 -10.19
C GLY A 38 6.15 3.81 -11.25
N ALA A 39 5.63 5.03 -11.40
CA ALA A 39 6.29 6.05 -12.21
C ALA A 39 7.70 6.34 -11.68
N GLY A 40 8.66 6.55 -12.59
CA GLY A 40 10.09 6.71 -12.26
C GLY A 40 10.85 5.39 -12.14
N VAL A 41 10.17 4.26 -12.03
CA VAL A 41 10.76 2.92 -11.92
C VAL A 41 10.88 2.28 -13.30
N ARG A 42 12.07 1.80 -13.66
CA ARG A 42 12.34 1.20 -14.98
C ARG A 42 11.94 -0.26 -15.05
N ASP A 43 12.27 -1.03 -14.01
CA ASP A 43 11.93 -2.45 -13.91
C ASP A 43 10.61 -2.62 -13.13
N PRO A 44 9.53 -3.18 -13.72
CA PRO A 44 8.28 -3.41 -13.02
C PRO A 44 8.42 -4.18 -11.70
N ASN A 45 9.41 -5.07 -11.59
CA ASN A 45 9.71 -5.82 -10.37
C ASN A 45 10.35 -4.95 -9.28
N LYS A 46 10.80 -3.74 -9.63
CA LYS A 46 11.36 -2.76 -8.69
C LYS A 46 10.35 -1.72 -8.21
N LYS A 47 9.10 -1.75 -8.66
CA LYS A 47 8.02 -0.97 -8.05
C LYS A 47 7.91 -1.31 -6.57
N TYR A 48 7.65 -0.32 -5.69
CA TYR A 48 7.68 -0.59 -4.25
C TYR A 48 6.71 -1.71 -3.81
N PRO A 49 5.49 -1.86 -4.39
CA PRO A 49 4.61 -2.96 -4.01
C PRO A 49 5.18 -4.34 -4.39
N ALA A 50 5.89 -4.43 -5.53
CA ALA A 50 6.55 -5.68 -5.95
C ALA A 50 7.71 -6.03 -5.02
N GLN A 51 8.58 -5.07 -4.72
CA GLN A 51 9.69 -5.26 -3.78
C GLN A 51 9.17 -5.61 -2.37
N LEU A 52 8.08 -4.96 -1.92
CA LEU A 52 7.42 -5.29 -0.66
C LEU A 52 6.94 -6.76 -0.64
N GLY A 53 6.34 -7.22 -1.73
CA GLY A 53 5.90 -8.62 -1.87
C GLY A 53 7.05 -9.61 -1.69
N VAL A 54 8.19 -9.33 -2.30
CA VAL A 54 9.41 -10.14 -2.14
C VAL A 54 9.88 -10.13 -0.67
N MET A 55 9.91 -8.96 -0.02
CA MET A 55 10.33 -8.83 1.39
C MET A 55 9.39 -9.55 2.36
N LEU A 56 8.09 -9.49 2.12
CA LEU A 56 7.07 -10.12 2.97
C LEU A 56 7.04 -11.65 2.81
N GLY A 57 7.36 -12.15 1.61
CA GLY A 57 7.45 -13.58 1.30
C GLY A 57 6.11 -14.23 0.95
N ALA A 58 6.14 -15.55 0.74
CA ALA A 58 5.06 -16.33 0.12
C ALA A 58 3.72 -16.32 0.86
N ASN A 59 3.72 -15.99 2.15
CA ASN A 59 2.49 -15.92 2.97
C ASN A 59 1.68 -14.64 2.74
N TYR A 60 2.15 -13.73 1.88
CA TYR A 60 1.48 -12.48 1.59
C TYR A 60 1.09 -12.40 0.10
N ASP A 61 -0.07 -11.81 -0.18
CA ASP A 61 -0.52 -11.42 -1.53
C ASP A 61 -0.54 -9.89 -1.58
N VAL A 62 0.52 -9.31 -2.16
CA VAL A 62 0.67 -7.85 -2.26
C VAL A 62 0.21 -7.37 -3.63
N LYS A 63 -0.79 -6.49 -3.67
CA LYS A 63 -1.31 -5.93 -4.92
C LYS A 63 -1.15 -4.42 -4.99
N ASN A 64 -0.82 -3.97 -6.19
CA ASN A 64 -0.67 -2.56 -6.53
C ASN A 64 -2.00 -2.00 -7.05
N PHE A 65 -2.53 -0.99 -6.36
CA PHE A 65 -3.72 -0.23 -6.73
C PHE A 65 -3.41 1.27 -6.89
N GLY A 66 -2.17 1.59 -7.29
CA GLY A 66 -1.77 2.95 -7.60
C GLY A 66 -2.36 3.45 -8.91
N VAL A 67 -2.69 4.75 -8.97
CA VAL A 67 -3.16 5.44 -10.18
C VAL A 67 -2.47 6.79 -10.31
N SER A 68 -1.73 6.99 -11.40
CA SER A 68 -1.00 8.23 -11.66
C SER A 68 -1.91 9.45 -11.60
N GLY A 69 -1.44 10.50 -10.95
CA GLY A 69 -2.17 11.76 -10.82
C GLY A 69 -3.21 11.80 -9.71
N SER A 70 -3.55 10.68 -9.08
CA SER A 70 -4.61 10.61 -8.08
C SER A 70 -4.36 11.47 -6.86
N THR A 71 -5.45 12.09 -6.36
CA THR A 71 -5.50 12.91 -5.15
C THR A 71 -6.17 12.18 -4.00
N MET A 72 -5.79 12.54 -2.77
CA MET A 72 -6.53 12.20 -1.57
C MET A 72 -7.87 12.97 -1.53
N LEU A 73 -7.84 14.23 -1.95
CA LEU A 73 -9.01 15.10 -2.03
C LEU A 73 -10.10 14.52 -2.94
N ASP A 74 -11.32 14.43 -2.44
CA ASP A 74 -12.50 13.95 -3.18
C ASP A 74 -12.99 14.93 -4.26
N ASN A 75 -12.58 16.18 -4.15
CA ASN A 75 -12.85 17.27 -5.10
C ASN A 75 -11.57 17.78 -5.80
N GLY A 76 -10.47 17.00 -5.76
CA GLY A 76 -9.27 17.23 -6.55
C GLY A 76 -9.50 17.04 -8.04
N ASP A 77 -8.43 17.23 -8.82
CA ASP A 77 -8.49 17.06 -10.30
C ASP A 77 -8.65 15.58 -10.70
N LEU A 78 -8.12 14.64 -9.92
CA LEU A 78 -8.27 13.19 -10.14
C LEU A 78 -8.48 12.44 -8.81
N PRO A 79 -9.68 12.50 -8.18
CA PRO A 79 -9.91 11.85 -6.90
C PRO A 79 -9.70 10.33 -6.98
N TYR A 80 -8.90 9.76 -6.05
CA TYR A 80 -8.62 8.32 -6.01
C TYR A 80 -9.90 7.49 -5.86
N LYS A 81 -10.84 7.94 -5.04
CA LYS A 81 -12.12 7.22 -4.82
C LYS A 81 -13.02 7.14 -6.08
N LYS A 82 -12.75 7.94 -7.10
CA LYS A 82 -13.45 7.86 -8.40
C LYS A 82 -12.75 6.93 -9.40
N GLN A 83 -11.60 6.35 -9.05
CA GLN A 83 -10.86 5.47 -9.94
C GLN A 83 -11.33 4.01 -9.80
N ALA A 84 -11.28 3.25 -10.89
CA ALA A 84 -11.58 1.82 -10.87
C ALA A 84 -10.71 1.04 -9.88
N ALA A 85 -9.45 1.48 -9.71
CA ALA A 85 -8.51 0.91 -8.75
C ALA A 85 -9.02 0.93 -7.30
N PHE A 86 -9.76 1.97 -6.90
CA PHE A 86 -10.37 2.03 -5.58
C PHE A 86 -11.39 0.90 -5.38
N ASN A 87 -12.31 0.71 -6.33
CA ASN A 87 -13.30 -0.37 -6.25
C ASN A 87 -12.63 -1.75 -6.27
N ASN A 88 -11.59 -1.93 -7.08
CA ASN A 88 -10.81 -3.16 -7.14
C ASN A 88 -10.07 -3.43 -5.82
N ALA A 89 -9.53 -2.39 -5.18
CA ALA A 89 -8.89 -2.51 -3.87
C ALA A 89 -9.89 -2.89 -2.77
N LEU A 90 -11.10 -2.34 -2.78
CA LEU A 90 -12.18 -2.76 -1.87
C LEU A 90 -12.61 -4.21 -2.10
N ALA A 91 -12.83 -4.59 -3.37
CA ALA A 91 -13.21 -5.97 -3.75
C ALA A 91 -12.12 -7.00 -3.42
N PHE A 92 -10.86 -6.59 -3.37
CA PHE A 92 -9.75 -7.44 -2.92
C PHE A 92 -9.88 -7.83 -1.45
N ALA A 93 -10.68 -7.09 -0.66
CA ALA A 93 -10.91 -7.30 0.78
C ALA A 93 -9.59 -7.48 1.55
N PRO A 94 -8.72 -6.48 1.56
CA PRO A 94 -7.36 -6.60 2.11
C PRO A 94 -7.35 -6.73 3.64
N ASP A 95 -6.40 -7.52 4.17
CA ASP A 95 -6.10 -7.58 5.59
C ASP A 95 -5.24 -6.39 6.04
N ILE A 96 -4.45 -5.85 5.10
CA ILE A 96 -3.58 -4.69 5.31
C ILE A 96 -3.76 -3.72 4.14
N VAL A 97 -3.96 -2.43 4.45
CA VAL A 97 -4.00 -1.35 3.46
C VAL A 97 -2.91 -0.35 3.75
N VAL A 98 -2.10 -0.05 2.76
CA VAL A 98 -1.07 0.99 2.78
C VAL A 98 -1.53 2.11 1.86
N ILE A 99 -1.91 3.26 2.42
CA ILE A 99 -2.43 4.42 1.69
C ILE A 99 -1.33 5.47 1.55
N LYS A 100 -0.89 5.72 0.32
CA LYS A 100 0.14 6.69 -0.01
C LYS A 100 -0.38 7.67 -1.07
N LEU A 101 -1.11 8.68 -0.61
CA LEU A 101 -1.69 9.79 -1.38
C LEU A 101 -1.29 11.12 -0.74
N GLY A 102 -1.51 12.23 -1.44
CA GLY A 102 -1.22 13.58 -0.97
C GLY A 102 -0.20 14.31 -1.84
N THR A 103 0.59 13.61 -2.65
CA THR A 103 1.58 14.24 -3.54
C THR A 103 0.90 15.17 -4.55
N ASN A 104 -0.12 14.70 -5.25
CA ASN A 104 -0.86 15.47 -6.25
C ASN A 104 -1.78 16.52 -5.64
N ASP A 105 -2.15 16.36 -4.40
CA ASP A 105 -2.94 17.33 -3.64
C ASP A 105 -2.18 18.66 -3.47
N SER A 106 -0.83 18.63 -3.45
CA SER A 106 -0.01 19.81 -3.32
C SER A 106 -0.03 20.75 -4.54
N LYS A 107 -0.58 20.31 -5.69
CA LYS A 107 -0.76 21.16 -6.87
C LYS A 107 -1.68 22.34 -6.56
N PRO A 108 -1.44 23.54 -7.10
CA PRO A 108 -2.22 24.75 -6.76
C PRO A 108 -3.74 24.57 -6.92
N GLN A 109 -4.19 23.96 -8.02
CA GLN A 109 -5.62 23.73 -8.29
C GLN A 109 -6.29 22.76 -7.33
N ASN A 110 -5.53 21.85 -6.71
CA ASN A 110 -6.02 20.93 -5.70
C ASN A 110 -5.95 21.56 -4.32
N TRP A 111 -4.81 22.17 -3.98
CA TRP A 111 -4.58 22.71 -2.65
C TRP A 111 -5.43 23.95 -2.34
N SER A 112 -5.98 24.61 -3.36
CA SER A 112 -7.03 25.62 -3.18
C SER A 112 -8.30 25.09 -2.51
N LYS A 113 -8.45 23.77 -2.38
CA LYS A 113 -9.60 23.06 -1.78
C LYS A 113 -9.19 22.26 -0.54
N LYS A 114 -8.09 22.65 0.10
CA LYS A 114 -7.43 21.90 1.19
C LYS A 114 -8.31 21.65 2.42
N GLU A 115 -9.33 22.48 2.64
CA GLU A 115 -10.28 22.33 3.76
C GLU A 115 -10.97 20.95 3.73
N GLY A 116 -11.14 20.35 2.54
CA GLY A 116 -11.72 19.02 2.37
C GLY A 116 -10.74 17.85 2.56
N PHE A 117 -9.43 18.12 2.74
CA PHE A 117 -8.42 17.07 2.73
C PHE A 117 -8.58 16.06 3.87
N ALA A 118 -8.74 16.54 5.10
CA ALA A 118 -8.88 15.67 6.27
C ALA A 118 -10.13 14.78 6.18
N GLU A 119 -11.26 15.35 5.77
CA GLU A 119 -12.50 14.57 5.60
C GLU A 119 -12.39 13.55 4.47
N SER A 120 -11.76 13.90 3.36
CA SER A 120 -11.49 12.97 2.25
C SER A 120 -10.63 11.79 2.71
N ALA A 121 -9.57 12.07 3.46
CA ALA A 121 -8.68 11.03 4.00
C ALA A 121 -9.40 10.13 5.02
N LYS A 122 -10.20 10.71 5.94
CA LYS A 122 -11.01 9.95 6.89
C LYS A 122 -12.01 9.04 6.18
N SER A 123 -12.70 9.55 5.18
CA SER A 123 -13.69 8.78 4.42
C SER A 123 -13.06 7.64 3.62
N LEU A 124 -11.82 7.80 3.14
CA LEU A 124 -11.07 6.71 2.48
C LEU A 124 -10.72 5.60 3.48
N VAL A 125 -10.26 5.95 4.68
CA VAL A 125 -10.02 5.00 5.78
C VAL A 125 -11.31 4.24 6.13
N ASP A 126 -12.42 4.95 6.27
CA ASP A 126 -13.71 4.35 6.63
C ASP A 126 -14.23 3.40 5.56
N ALA A 127 -14.01 3.71 4.28
CA ALA A 127 -14.39 2.83 3.18
C ALA A 127 -13.70 1.46 3.27
N PHE A 128 -12.39 1.43 3.57
CA PHE A 128 -11.67 0.16 3.75
C PHE A 128 -12.11 -0.59 5.01
N ARG A 129 -12.36 0.11 6.13
CA ARG A 129 -12.90 -0.50 7.34
C ARG A 129 -14.29 -1.07 7.15
N LYS A 130 -15.12 -0.42 6.34
CA LYS A 130 -16.46 -0.93 5.98
C LYS A 130 -16.37 -2.20 5.13
N ALA A 131 -15.40 -2.28 4.21
CA ALA A 131 -15.17 -3.46 3.38
C ALA A 131 -14.61 -4.65 4.19
N ASN A 132 -13.71 -4.39 5.15
CA ASN A 132 -13.19 -5.37 6.08
C ASN A 132 -12.88 -4.70 7.43
N PHE A 133 -13.70 -4.96 8.45
CA PHE A 133 -13.53 -4.33 9.77
C PHE A 133 -12.26 -4.74 10.52
N LYS A 134 -11.61 -5.83 10.10
CA LYS A 134 -10.34 -6.31 10.67
C LYS A 134 -9.11 -5.72 9.97
N THR A 135 -9.30 -4.98 8.87
CA THR A 135 -8.18 -4.45 8.09
C THR A 135 -7.30 -3.52 8.93
N LYS A 136 -5.99 -3.74 8.87
CA LYS A 136 -4.99 -2.82 9.42
C LYS A 136 -4.68 -1.76 8.38
N ILE A 137 -4.84 -0.50 8.74
CA ILE A 137 -4.62 0.62 7.81
C ILE A 137 -3.39 1.40 8.25
N TYR A 138 -2.52 1.66 7.28
CA TYR A 138 -1.34 2.49 7.39
C TYR A 138 -1.49 3.71 6.48
N LEU A 139 -1.34 4.91 7.02
CA LEU A 139 -1.23 6.14 6.26
C LEU A 139 0.25 6.47 6.07
N CYS A 140 0.70 6.60 4.83
CA CYS A 140 2.06 7.03 4.52
C CYS A 140 2.12 8.55 4.36
N TYR A 141 3.19 9.17 4.87
CA TYR A 141 3.52 10.51 4.42
C TYR A 141 3.93 10.46 2.94
N PRO A 142 3.57 11.46 2.11
CA PRO A 142 4.14 11.57 0.77
C PRO A 142 5.67 11.67 0.84
N VAL A 143 6.36 11.22 -0.18
CA VAL A 143 7.83 11.37 -0.26
C VAL A 143 8.23 12.82 -0.51
N PRO A 144 9.49 13.20 -0.26
CA PRO A 144 9.99 14.53 -0.61
C PRO A 144 9.82 14.83 -2.10
N VAL A 145 9.58 16.08 -2.41
CA VAL A 145 9.64 16.63 -3.76
C VAL A 145 10.89 17.48 -3.87
N ILE A 146 11.69 17.30 -4.90
CA ILE A 146 12.97 17.97 -5.00
C ILE A 146 12.81 19.35 -5.65
N ALA A 147 13.24 20.39 -4.93
CA ALA A 147 13.06 21.79 -5.30
C ALA A 147 11.58 22.12 -5.56
N GLN A 148 11.29 22.89 -6.61
CA GLN A 148 9.94 22.99 -7.14
C GLN A 148 9.73 21.80 -8.08
N GLY A 149 8.98 20.79 -7.64
CA GLY A 149 8.72 19.59 -8.41
C GLY A 149 8.04 19.91 -9.74
N ASN A 150 8.10 18.97 -10.66
CA ASN A 150 7.38 19.06 -11.92
C ASN A 150 5.85 19.05 -11.69
N TRP A 151 5.08 19.47 -12.67
CA TRP A 151 3.60 19.46 -12.70
C TRP A 151 2.93 20.28 -11.59
N GLY A 152 3.62 21.29 -11.01
CA GLY A 152 3.08 22.12 -9.93
C GLY A 152 3.06 21.44 -8.55
N ILE A 153 3.66 20.27 -8.41
CA ILE A 153 3.80 19.58 -7.14
C ILE A 153 4.81 20.36 -6.26
N ASN A 154 4.47 20.57 -4.98
CA ASN A 154 5.18 21.50 -4.12
C ASN A 154 5.57 20.86 -2.79
N ASN A 155 6.89 20.81 -2.51
CA ASN A 155 7.42 20.20 -1.30
C ASN A 155 7.08 20.96 -0.01
N GLU A 156 7.01 22.28 -0.06
CA GLU A 156 6.67 23.07 1.13
C GLU A 156 5.25 22.73 1.60
N LYS A 157 4.32 22.58 0.66
CA LYS A 157 2.96 22.14 0.96
C LYS A 157 2.92 20.70 1.45
N VAL A 158 3.68 19.79 0.82
CA VAL A 158 3.79 18.40 1.27
C VAL A 158 4.29 18.36 2.72
N LYS A 159 5.43 18.98 3.00
CA LYS A 159 6.07 18.93 4.32
C LYS A 159 5.32 19.75 5.37
N GLY A 160 4.93 20.97 5.03
CA GLY A 160 4.40 21.94 5.97
C GLY A 160 2.90 21.85 6.24
N GLU A 161 2.12 21.31 5.30
CA GLU A 161 0.67 21.33 5.41
C GLU A 161 0.05 19.90 5.31
N ILE A 162 0.42 19.11 4.29
CA ILE A 162 -0.19 17.79 4.02
C ILE A 162 0.22 16.76 5.07
N ILE A 163 1.51 16.66 5.39
CA ILE A 163 2.00 15.72 6.42
C ILE A 163 1.34 15.97 7.79
N PRO A 164 1.24 17.21 8.29
CA PRO A 164 0.48 17.49 9.53
C PRO A 164 -0.98 17.03 9.49
N LEU A 165 -1.68 17.23 8.36
CA LEU A 165 -3.07 16.78 8.20
C LEU A 165 -3.17 15.24 8.18
N ILE A 166 -2.26 14.55 7.50
CA ILE A 166 -2.21 13.07 7.53
C ILE A 166 -1.97 12.57 8.96
N LYS A 167 -1.07 13.23 9.71
CA LYS A 167 -0.81 12.90 11.12
C LYS A 167 -2.06 13.09 11.99
N GLN A 168 -2.78 14.19 11.80
CA GLN A 168 -4.04 14.46 12.48
C GLN A 168 -5.06 13.34 12.18
N VAL A 169 -5.30 13.04 10.90
CA VAL A 169 -6.22 11.98 10.47
C VAL A 169 -5.83 10.63 11.05
N ALA A 170 -4.54 10.29 11.05
CA ALA A 170 -4.07 9.04 11.63
C ALA A 170 -4.41 8.93 13.13
N THR A 171 -4.24 10.02 13.88
CA THR A 171 -4.61 10.09 15.30
C THR A 171 -6.11 9.93 15.48
N GLU A 172 -6.92 10.71 14.74
CA GLU A 172 -8.40 10.69 14.85
C GLU A 172 -8.99 9.33 14.45
N LYS A 173 -8.40 8.68 13.45
CA LYS A 173 -8.86 7.36 12.96
C LYS A 173 -8.16 6.18 13.63
N GLY A 174 -7.19 6.40 14.53
CA GLY A 174 -6.42 5.32 15.15
C GLY A 174 -5.74 4.42 14.12
N THR A 175 -5.11 5.02 13.08
CA THR A 175 -4.30 4.31 12.10
C THR A 175 -2.81 4.50 12.39
N ALA A 176 -1.99 3.56 11.95
CA ALA A 176 -0.54 3.71 12.02
C ALA A 176 -0.01 4.63 10.90
N ILE A 177 1.11 5.30 11.16
CA ILE A 177 1.83 6.12 10.18
C ILE A 177 3.06 5.38 9.71
N ILE A 178 3.36 5.50 8.41
CA ILE A 178 4.64 5.13 7.81
C ILE A 178 5.30 6.41 7.28
N ASP A 179 6.45 6.75 7.86
CA ASP A 179 7.20 7.94 7.44
C ASP A 179 8.05 7.64 6.20
N THR A 180 7.40 7.61 5.03
CA THR A 180 8.10 7.48 3.75
C THR A 180 8.78 8.79 3.33
N TYR A 181 8.42 9.94 3.94
CA TYR A 181 9.14 11.20 3.74
C TYR A 181 10.56 11.08 4.26
N ALA A 182 10.73 10.76 5.54
CA ALA A 182 12.05 10.63 6.17
C ALA A 182 12.92 9.54 5.51
N ALA A 183 12.31 8.47 5.00
CA ALA A 183 13.06 7.41 4.30
C ALA A 183 13.84 7.90 3.07
N LEU A 184 13.36 8.98 2.40
CA LEU A 184 13.94 9.53 1.19
C LEU A 184 14.46 10.97 1.36
N ASP A 185 14.25 11.60 2.51
CA ASP A 185 14.72 12.97 2.76
C ASP A 185 16.24 13.04 2.64
N GLY A 186 16.74 14.13 2.04
CA GLY A 186 18.16 14.32 1.79
C GLY A 186 18.78 13.48 0.66
N LYS A 187 17.95 12.79 -0.17
CA LYS A 187 18.42 11.92 -1.26
C LYS A 187 17.92 12.37 -2.65
N PRO A 188 18.25 13.61 -3.09
CA PRO A 188 17.73 14.15 -4.35
C PRO A 188 18.10 13.30 -5.59
N GLN A 189 19.21 12.58 -5.55
CA GLN A 189 19.69 11.71 -6.63
C GLN A 189 18.72 10.54 -6.93
N LEU A 190 17.82 10.23 -6.01
CA LEU A 190 16.82 9.18 -6.21
C LEU A 190 15.60 9.64 -7.01
N PHE A 191 15.50 10.92 -7.35
CA PHE A 191 14.35 11.53 -8.02
C PHE A 191 14.72 12.10 -9.40
N PRO A 192 14.81 11.28 -10.46
CA PRO A 192 15.25 11.71 -11.79
C PRO A 192 14.43 12.87 -12.38
N ASP A 193 13.15 12.93 -12.07
CA ASP A 193 12.21 13.95 -12.50
C ASP A 193 11.76 14.89 -11.37
N ARG A 194 12.45 14.87 -10.23
CA ARG A 194 12.18 15.66 -9.02
C ARG A 194 10.93 15.27 -8.22
N VAL A 195 10.16 14.30 -8.68
CA VAL A 195 8.89 13.84 -8.04
C VAL A 195 8.88 12.35 -7.82
N HIS A 196 9.24 11.57 -8.84
CA HIS A 196 9.12 10.13 -8.81
C HIS A 196 10.44 9.48 -8.42
N PRO A 197 10.45 8.62 -7.38
CA PRO A 197 11.63 7.85 -7.03
C PRO A 197 12.00 6.84 -8.11
N ASN A 198 13.30 6.65 -8.32
CA ASN A 198 13.83 5.57 -9.14
C ASN A 198 13.70 4.20 -8.44
N ASP A 199 14.26 3.14 -9.05
CA ASP A 199 14.23 1.76 -8.54
C ASP A 199 14.76 1.64 -7.10
N GLU A 200 15.84 2.36 -6.77
CA GLU A 200 16.43 2.38 -5.42
C GLU A 200 15.50 3.11 -4.43
N GLY A 201 14.99 4.28 -4.80
CA GLY A 201 14.05 5.05 -3.98
C GLY A 201 12.76 4.26 -3.70
N ALA A 202 12.25 3.54 -4.70
CA ALA A 202 11.11 2.63 -4.53
C ALA A 202 11.43 1.51 -3.53
N GLY A 203 12.68 1.00 -3.52
CA GLY A 203 13.16 0.03 -2.55
C GLY A 203 13.16 0.55 -1.12
N LEU A 204 13.53 1.83 -0.92
CA LEU A 204 13.48 2.45 0.42
C LEU A 204 12.04 2.61 0.92
N ILE A 205 11.09 2.93 0.02
CA ILE A 205 9.66 2.94 0.38
C ILE A 205 9.21 1.54 0.79
N ALA A 206 9.54 0.52 -0.01
CA ALA A 206 9.19 -0.86 0.29
C ALA A 206 9.74 -1.31 1.66
N LYS A 207 10.99 -0.95 1.97
CA LYS A 207 11.62 -1.24 3.26
C LYS A 207 10.89 -0.57 4.43
N ALA A 208 10.55 0.71 4.31
CA ALA A 208 9.82 1.43 5.35
C ALA A 208 8.43 0.80 5.61
N VAL A 209 7.72 0.40 4.55
CA VAL A 209 6.44 -0.30 4.65
C VAL A 209 6.62 -1.68 5.29
N PHE A 210 7.61 -2.44 4.86
CA PHE A 210 7.92 -3.76 5.42
C PHE A 210 8.19 -3.70 6.92
N GLU A 211 9.03 -2.78 7.36
CA GLU A 211 9.37 -2.59 8.76
C GLU A 211 8.13 -2.25 9.61
N ALA A 212 7.24 -1.39 9.09
CA ALA A 212 6.00 -1.03 9.77
C ALA A 212 5.02 -2.21 9.89
N ILE A 213 4.89 -3.03 8.84
CA ILE A 213 4.01 -4.21 8.83
C ILE A 213 4.54 -5.30 9.79
N LYS A 214 5.86 -5.45 9.90
CA LYS A 214 6.51 -6.48 10.74
C LYS A 214 6.68 -6.07 12.20
N LYS A 215 6.57 -4.77 12.53
CA LYS A 215 6.51 -4.35 13.93
C LYS A 215 5.30 -5.00 14.61
N LYS A 216 5.56 -5.79 15.64
CA LYS A 216 4.55 -6.38 16.52
C LYS A 216 4.01 -5.34 17.50
#